data_8a01214c8d43c26457cade5faa9eabf2
#
_entry.id   8a01214c8d43c26457cade5faa9eabf2
#
_cell.length_a   1.000
_cell.length_b   1.000
_cell.length_c   1.000
_cell.angle_alpha   90.00
_cell.angle_beta   90.00
_cell.angle_gamma   90.00
#
_symmetry.space_group_name_H-M   'P 1'
#
loop_
_entity.id
_entity.type
_entity.pdbx_description
1 polymer ?
#
loop_
_entity_poly.entity_id
_entity_poly.type
_entity_poly.pdbx_seq_one_letter_code
_entity_poly.pdbx_strand_id
1 'polypeptide(L)'
;MLDFNEELAKFQPCADLEEAEENIYGKELEEIKKNKTELYKANQMIKKYNQALNYAKQGNDDLAMLQLKNVVAAIPNFVDAYLLMALLSIKGENYDNARTFLDTILKIDPNNESAVEYGKEFETKVVEEEPQTTESEKKDKKKKEK
;
A
#
# COMPACT_ATOMS: atom_id res chain seq x y z
N MET A 1 -0.43 -19.75 7.01
CA MET A 1 -1.45 -19.00 6.29
C MET A 1 -1.61 -17.61 6.84
N LEU A 2 -1.89 -16.66 6.00
CA LEU A 2 -2.00 -15.28 6.40
C LEU A 2 -3.29 -15.04 7.18
N ASP A 3 -3.17 -14.50 8.37
CA ASP A 3 -4.32 -14.16 9.19
C ASP A 3 -4.56 -12.68 9.04
N PHE A 4 -5.60 -12.32 8.30
CA PHE A 4 -5.82 -10.91 7.98
C PHE A 4 -6.09 -10.06 9.21
N ASN A 5 -6.81 -10.60 10.18
CA ASN A 5 -7.07 -9.83 11.39
C ASN A 5 -5.78 -9.58 12.16
N GLU A 6 -4.94 -10.59 12.22
CA GLU A 6 -3.68 -10.45 12.90
C GLU A 6 -2.77 -9.48 12.16
N GLU A 7 -2.76 -9.56 10.84
CA GLU A 7 -1.94 -8.63 10.06
C GLU A 7 -2.45 -7.21 10.18
N LEU A 8 -3.76 -7.03 10.15
CA LEU A 8 -4.30 -5.69 10.33
C LEU A 8 -3.94 -5.11 11.69
N ALA A 9 -3.88 -5.95 12.70
CA ALA A 9 -3.54 -5.48 14.03
C ALA A 9 -2.12 -4.95 14.11
N LYS A 10 -1.26 -5.38 13.21
CA LYS A 10 0.11 -4.89 13.21
C LYS A 10 0.23 -3.48 12.65
N PHE A 11 -0.74 -3.04 11.88
CA PHE A 11 -0.72 -1.69 11.34
C PHE A 11 -1.08 -0.70 12.43
N GLN A 12 -0.26 0.33 12.57
CA GLN A 12 -0.47 1.34 13.59
C GLN A 12 -0.80 2.65 12.91
N PRO A 13 -1.67 3.46 13.51
CA PRO A 13 -1.90 4.79 12.97
C PRO A 13 -0.61 5.58 12.93
N CYS A 14 -0.44 6.36 11.90
CA CYS A 14 0.71 7.23 11.79
C CYS A 14 0.48 8.48 12.62
N ALA A 15 1.52 8.92 13.29
CA ALA A 15 1.46 10.18 13.99
C ALA A 15 1.63 11.32 13.01
N ASP A 16 1.02 12.45 13.32
CA ASP A 16 1.22 13.63 12.52
C ASP A 16 2.68 14.01 12.55
N LEU A 17 3.14 14.55 11.44
CA LEU A 17 4.48 15.09 11.39
C LEU A 17 4.51 16.37 12.19
N GLU A 18 5.56 16.54 12.96
CA GLU A 18 5.69 17.72 13.80
C GLU A 18 6.44 18.79 13.06
N GLU A 19 6.01 20.02 13.27
CA GLU A 19 6.78 21.12 12.74
C GLU A 19 8.08 21.21 13.49
N ALA A 20 9.15 21.32 12.74
CA ALA A 20 10.44 21.52 13.37
C ALA A 20 10.39 22.85 14.07
N GLU A 21 10.92 22.88 15.27
CA GLU A 21 11.05 24.14 15.94
C GLU A 21 12.10 24.91 15.29
N GLU A 22 11.76 26.06 14.84
CA GLU A 22 12.62 26.76 13.98
C GLU A 22 13.41 27.77 14.67
N ASN A 23 14.63 27.70 14.44
CA ASN A 23 15.39 28.88 14.53
C ASN A 23 15.28 29.54 13.21
N ILE A 24 14.66 30.63 13.16
CA ILE A 24 14.38 31.23 11.90
C ILE A 24 15.51 32.10 11.47
N TYR A 25 16.66 31.82 11.88
CA TYR A 25 17.80 32.64 11.54
C TYR A 25 18.10 32.47 10.08
N GLY A 26 18.09 33.54 9.39
CA GLY A 26 18.53 33.54 8.02
C GLY A 26 17.74 32.76 7.07
N LYS A 27 16.61 32.21 7.50
CA LYS A 27 15.77 31.51 6.60
C LYS A 27 14.87 32.47 5.88
N GLU A 28 14.56 32.12 4.65
CA GLU A 28 13.63 32.91 3.91
C GLU A 28 12.24 32.65 4.43
N LEU A 29 11.51 33.70 4.66
CA LEU A 29 10.14 33.56 5.14
C LEU A 29 9.30 32.76 4.18
N GLU A 30 9.53 32.93 2.89
CA GLU A 30 8.75 32.21 1.91
C GLU A 30 9.05 30.74 1.94
N GLU A 31 10.31 30.39 2.16
CA GLU A 31 10.68 28.99 2.26
C GLU A 31 10.03 28.36 3.47
N ILE A 32 9.98 29.07 4.57
CA ILE A 32 9.34 28.56 5.77
C ILE A 32 7.85 28.33 5.51
N LYS A 33 7.22 29.27 4.86
CA LYS A 33 5.80 29.12 4.54
C LYS A 33 5.54 27.95 3.63
N LYS A 34 6.41 27.74 2.65
CA LYS A 34 6.26 26.61 1.76
C LYS A 34 6.40 25.30 2.53
N ASN A 35 7.39 25.22 3.42
CA ASN A 35 7.57 24.01 4.18
C ASN A 35 6.37 23.72 5.07
N LYS A 36 5.80 24.75 5.68
CA LYS A 36 4.63 24.54 6.51
C LYS A 36 3.43 24.09 5.69
N THR A 37 3.29 24.60 4.49
CA THR A 37 2.19 24.18 3.63
C THR A 37 2.34 22.72 3.25
N GLU A 38 3.55 22.31 2.91
CA GLU A 38 3.79 20.92 2.56
C GLU A 38 3.58 20.02 3.74
N LEU A 39 3.97 20.46 4.93
CA LEU A 39 3.75 19.69 6.13
C LEU A 39 2.26 19.53 6.40
N TYR A 40 1.51 20.59 6.21
CA TYR A 40 0.08 20.50 6.40
C TYR A 40 -0.55 19.49 5.44
N LYS A 41 -0.14 19.53 4.18
CA LYS A 41 -0.69 18.61 3.19
C LYS A 41 -0.32 17.17 3.55
N ALA A 42 0.92 16.95 3.96
CA ALA A 42 1.33 15.60 4.35
C ALA A 42 0.52 15.11 5.52
N ASN A 43 0.26 15.97 6.49
CA ASN A 43 -0.53 15.56 7.65
C ASN A 43 -1.96 15.27 7.28
N GLN A 44 -2.51 15.98 6.29
CA GLN A 44 -3.85 15.64 5.82
C GLN A 44 -3.89 14.25 5.22
N MET A 45 -2.84 13.89 4.48
CA MET A 45 -2.78 12.54 3.91
C MET A 45 -2.58 11.49 4.97
N ILE A 46 -1.81 11.81 6.01
CA ILE A 46 -1.65 10.89 7.12
C ILE A 46 -3.00 10.63 7.79
N LYS A 47 -3.80 11.66 7.95
CA LYS A 47 -5.13 11.48 8.52
C LYS A 47 -5.99 10.59 7.64
N LYS A 48 -5.87 10.75 6.33
CA LYS A 48 -6.62 9.88 5.43
C LYS A 48 -6.14 8.44 5.53
N TYR A 49 -4.83 8.24 5.67
CA TYR A 49 -4.31 6.91 5.86
C TYR A 49 -4.88 6.29 7.14
N ASN A 50 -4.90 7.08 8.22
CA ASN A 50 -5.42 6.56 9.49
C ASN A 50 -6.91 6.24 9.39
N GLN A 51 -7.67 7.05 8.64
CA GLN A 51 -9.06 6.73 8.38
C GLN A 51 -9.19 5.44 7.60
N ALA A 52 -8.35 5.27 6.60
CA ALA A 52 -8.39 4.04 5.80
C ALA A 52 -8.10 2.84 6.65
N LEU A 53 -7.14 2.96 7.55
CA LEU A 53 -6.83 1.85 8.45
C LEU A 53 -8.03 1.51 9.30
N ASN A 54 -8.73 2.52 9.81
CA ASN A 54 -9.94 2.27 10.59
C ASN A 54 -11.01 1.60 9.74
N TYR A 55 -11.21 2.06 8.51
CA TYR A 55 -12.18 1.41 7.64
C TYR A 55 -11.82 -0.06 7.43
N ALA A 56 -10.54 -0.33 7.21
CA ALA A 56 -10.12 -1.71 6.98
C ALA A 56 -10.39 -2.57 8.20
N LYS A 57 -10.13 -2.02 9.38
CA LYS A 57 -10.36 -2.78 10.60
C LYS A 57 -11.83 -3.01 10.87
N GLN A 58 -12.69 -2.16 10.32
CA GLN A 58 -14.13 -2.32 10.44
C GLN A 58 -14.72 -3.19 9.34
N GLY A 59 -13.90 -3.64 8.42
CA GLY A 59 -14.39 -4.45 7.31
C GLY A 59 -14.84 -3.66 6.10
N ASN A 60 -14.70 -2.34 6.12
CA ASN A 60 -15.08 -1.50 5.00
C ASN A 60 -13.92 -1.37 4.03
N ASP A 61 -13.60 -2.47 3.35
CA ASP A 61 -12.40 -2.54 2.53
C ASP A 61 -12.46 -1.62 1.33
N ASP A 62 -13.63 -1.45 0.75
CA ASP A 62 -13.74 -0.58 -0.42
C ASP A 62 -13.44 0.86 -0.07
N LEU A 63 -13.97 1.33 1.04
CA LEU A 63 -13.69 2.69 1.47
C LEU A 63 -12.22 2.86 1.84
N ALA A 64 -11.67 1.84 2.49
CA ALA A 64 -10.26 1.88 2.83
C ALA A 64 -9.42 2.00 1.57
N MET A 65 -9.72 1.20 0.56
CA MET A 65 -8.94 1.22 -0.66
C MET A 65 -9.05 2.58 -1.36
N LEU A 66 -10.24 3.15 -1.36
CA LEU A 66 -10.43 4.45 -2.00
C LEU A 66 -9.57 5.53 -1.33
N GLN A 67 -9.58 5.55 -0.01
CA GLN A 67 -8.76 6.52 0.71
C GLN A 67 -7.29 6.29 0.46
N LEU A 68 -6.87 5.02 0.45
CA LEU A 68 -5.47 4.70 0.25
C LEU A 68 -4.98 5.11 -1.11
N LYS A 69 -5.82 4.99 -2.14
CA LYS A 69 -5.41 5.43 -3.46
C LYS A 69 -5.17 6.93 -3.47
N ASN A 70 -5.97 7.68 -2.74
CA ASN A 70 -5.74 9.11 -2.62
C ASN A 70 -4.43 9.40 -1.90
N VAL A 71 -4.14 8.62 -0.88
CA VAL A 71 -2.93 8.83 -0.10
C VAL A 71 -1.69 8.62 -0.94
N VAL A 72 -1.65 7.51 -1.69
CA VAL A 72 -0.43 7.22 -2.45
C VAL A 72 -0.31 8.11 -3.68
N ALA A 73 -1.42 8.68 -4.15
CA ALA A 73 -1.33 9.64 -5.23
C ALA A 73 -0.61 10.90 -4.75
N ALA A 74 -0.81 11.26 -3.50
CA ALA A 74 -0.17 12.43 -2.93
C ALA A 74 1.20 12.13 -2.35
N ILE A 75 1.38 10.95 -1.79
CA ILE A 75 2.66 10.55 -1.18
C ILE A 75 3.07 9.23 -1.79
N PRO A 76 3.74 9.26 -2.93
CA PRO A 76 4.02 8.03 -3.69
C PRO A 76 4.94 7.03 -3.00
N ASN A 77 5.67 7.46 -1.97
CA ASN A 77 6.58 6.56 -1.28
C ASN A 77 6.04 6.08 0.06
N PHE A 78 4.76 6.19 0.28
CA PHE A 78 4.17 5.82 1.55
C PHE A 78 4.02 4.30 1.60
N VAL A 79 5.05 3.63 2.07
CA VAL A 79 5.11 2.17 2.02
C VAL A 79 3.98 1.52 2.81
N ASP A 80 3.67 2.06 3.99
CA ASP A 80 2.62 1.45 4.81
C ASP A 80 1.27 1.47 4.10
N ALA A 81 1.00 2.51 3.32
CA ALA A 81 -0.25 2.56 2.58
C ALA A 81 -0.28 1.48 1.51
N TYR A 82 0.82 1.29 0.80
CA TYR A 82 0.88 0.22 -0.19
C TYR A 82 0.75 -1.15 0.45
N LEU A 83 1.37 -1.33 1.63
CA LEU A 83 1.25 -2.61 2.32
C LEU A 83 -0.20 -2.90 2.68
N LEU A 84 -0.90 -1.91 3.16
CA LEU A 84 -2.30 -2.10 3.51
C LEU A 84 -3.12 -2.38 2.26
N MET A 85 -2.84 -1.67 1.17
CA MET A 85 -3.54 -1.93 -0.07
C MET A 85 -3.27 -3.35 -0.57
N ALA A 86 -2.03 -3.80 -0.45
CA ALA A 86 -1.69 -5.16 -0.86
C ALA A 86 -2.42 -6.18 -0.01
N LEU A 87 -2.45 -5.97 1.30
CA LEU A 87 -3.14 -6.89 2.18
C LEU A 87 -4.62 -6.97 1.86
N LEU A 88 -5.25 -5.82 1.63
CA LEU A 88 -6.66 -5.81 1.29
C LEU A 88 -6.91 -6.48 -0.05
N SER A 89 -5.99 -6.33 -0.98
CA SER A 89 -6.14 -6.98 -2.28
C SER A 89 -6.03 -8.49 -2.16
N ILE A 90 -5.09 -8.97 -1.34
CA ILE A 90 -4.97 -10.41 -1.11
C ILE A 90 -6.22 -10.93 -0.43
N LYS A 91 -6.73 -10.20 0.54
CA LYS A 91 -7.94 -10.60 1.23
C LYS A 91 -9.11 -10.75 0.27
N GLY A 92 -9.21 -9.85 -0.70
CA GLY A 92 -10.26 -9.91 -1.70
C GLY A 92 -9.92 -10.78 -2.89
N GLU A 93 -8.77 -11.45 -2.84
CA GLU A 93 -8.33 -12.36 -3.90
C GLU A 93 -8.08 -11.64 -5.21
N ASN A 94 -7.76 -10.36 -5.13
CA ASN A 94 -7.38 -9.58 -6.31
C ASN A 94 -5.86 -9.61 -6.41
N TYR A 95 -5.34 -10.72 -6.91
CA TYR A 95 -3.91 -10.97 -6.84
C TYR A 95 -3.11 -10.12 -7.81
N ASP A 96 -3.70 -9.73 -8.92
CA ASP A 96 -2.99 -8.86 -9.85
C ASP A 96 -2.68 -7.52 -9.21
N ASN A 97 -3.66 -6.95 -8.53
CA ASN A 97 -3.43 -5.68 -7.83
C ASN A 97 -2.45 -5.86 -6.70
N ALA A 98 -2.59 -6.97 -5.97
CA ALA A 98 -1.66 -7.23 -4.87
C ALA A 98 -0.22 -7.27 -5.37
N ARG A 99 0.00 -7.96 -6.49
CA ARG A 99 1.34 -8.03 -7.04
C ARG A 99 1.87 -6.65 -7.41
N THR A 100 1.03 -5.84 -8.02
CA THR A 100 1.44 -4.50 -8.41
C THR A 100 1.86 -3.68 -7.19
N PHE A 101 1.07 -3.75 -6.13
CA PHE A 101 1.40 -2.99 -4.93
C PHE A 101 2.68 -3.50 -4.29
N LEU A 102 2.86 -4.83 -4.24
CA LEU A 102 4.06 -5.38 -3.64
C LEU A 102 5.29 -5.04 -4.47
N ASP A 103 5.17 -5.07 -5.79
CA ASP A 103 6.28 -4.67 -6.63
C ASP A 103 6.66 -3.23 -6.37
N THR A 104 5.68 -2.36 -6.21
CA THR A 104 5.95 -0.97 -5.92
C THR A 104 6.70 -0.82 -4.60
N ILE A 105 6.28 -1.56 -3.59
CA ILE A 105 6.95 -1.50 -2.30
C ILE A 105 8.40 -1.93 -2.42
N LEU A 106 8.64 -3.00 -3.15
CA LEU A 106 10.00 -3.51 -3.25
C LEU A 106 10.90 -2.62 -4.09
N LYS A 107 10.32 -1.79 -4.95
CA LYS A 107 11.12 -0.78 -5.62
C LYS A 107 11.55 0.32 -4.67
N ILE A 108 10.70 0.64 -3.70
CA ILE A 108 11.01 1.66 -2.72
C ILE A 108 11.93 1.11 -1.64
N ASP A 109 11.62 -0.07 -1.17
CA ASP A 109 12.32 -0.70 -0.06
C ASP A 109 12.52 -2.18 -0.38
N PRO A 110 13.61 -2.53 -1.06
CA PRO A 110 13.82 -3.91 -1.50
C PRO A 110 13.89 -4.93 -0.37
N ASN A 111 14.17 -4.48 0.84
CA ASN A 111 14.30 -5.39 1.97
C ASN A 111 13.09 -5.39 2.87
N ASN A 112 11.97 -4.92 2.38
CA ASN A 112 10.77 -4.86 3.21
C ASN A 112 10.28 -6.27 3.51
N GLU A 113 10.32 -6.64 4.78
CA GLU A 113 9.99 -8.00 5.18
C GLU A 113 8.52 -8.32 4.99
N SER A 114 7.67 -7.36 5.28
CA SER A 114 6.24 -7.59 5.13
C SER A 114 5.88 -7.82 3.67
N ALA A 115 6.49 -7.05 2.77
CA ALA A 115 6.20 -7.22 1.36
C ALA A 115 6.65 -8.58 0.88
N VAL A 116 7.81 -9.04 1.34
CA VAL A 116 8.29 -10.36 0.95
C VAL A 116 7.35 -11.43 1.47
N GLU A 117 6.92 -11.28 2.71
CA GLU A 117 6.05 -12.28 3.32
C GLU A 117 4.70 -12.32 2.64
N TYR A 118 4.13 -11.17 2.33
CA TYR A 118 2.87 -11.13 1.62
C TYR A 118 3.02 -11.74 0.23
N GLY A 119 4.16 -11.51 -0.40
CA GLY A 119 4.39 -12.07 -1.72
C GLY A 119 4.42 -13.58 -1.70
N LYS A 120 4.99 -14.17 -0.65
CA LYS A 120 5.02 -15.62 -0.56
C LYS A 120 3.62 -16.20 -0.42
N GLU A 121 2.81 -15.57 0.39
CA GLU A 121 1.44 -16.03 0.55
C GLU A 121 0.68 -15.92 -0.76
N PHE A 122 0.90 -14.83 -1.47
CA PHE A 122 0.25 -14.60 -2.73
C PHE A 122 0.66 -15.65 -3.76
N GLU A 123 1.94 -15.94 -3.83
CA GLU A 123 2.42 -16.90 -4.81
C GLU A 123 1.90 -18.30 -4.52
N THR A 124 1.80 -18.64 -3.25
CA THR A 124 1.27 -19.94 -2.89
C THR A 124 -0.16 -20.09 -3.39
N LYS A 125 -0.96 -19.07 -3.18
CA LYS A 125 -2.36 -19.14 -3.59
C LYS A 125 -2.49 -19.17 -5.09
N VAL A 126 -1.70 -18.39 -5.80
CA VAL A 126 -1.77 -18.37 -7.23
C VAL A 126 -1.38 -19.73 -7.80
N VAL A 127 -0.35 -20.33 -7.23
CA VAL A 127 0.08 -21.63 -7.71
C VAL A 127 -1.02 -22.65 -7.50
N GLU A 128 -1.70 -22.59 -6.39
CA GLU A 128 -2.74 -23.54 -6.12
C GLU A 128 -3.88 -23.42 -7.10
N GLU A 129 -4.14 -22.24 -7.58
CA GLU A 129 -5.24 -22.04 -8.49
C GLU A 129 -4.87 -22.18 -9.94
N GLU A 130 -3.60 -21.94 -10.24
CA GLU A 130 -3.17 -21.93 -11.61
C GLU A 130 -3.42 -23.19 -12.40
N PRO A 131 -3.17 -24.34 -11.83
CA PRO A 131 -3.23 -25.56 -12.66
C PRO A 131 -4.51 -25.69 -13.46
N GLN A 132 -5.56 -25.12 -13.00
CA GLN A 132 -6.82 -25.33 -13.65
C GLN A 132 -7.05 -24.41 -14.79
N THR A 133 -6.63 -23.18 -14.67
CA THR A 133 -6.95 -22.23 -15.70
C THR A 133 -5.78 -21.96 -16.61
N THR A 134 -4.62 -21.92 -16.06
CA THR A 134 -3.48 -21.48 -16.81
C THR A 134 -3.15 -22.40 -17.96
N GLU A 135 -3.27 -23.66 -17.72
CA GLU A 135 -2.89 -24.59 -18.76
C GLU A 135 -3.69 -24.42 -20.01
N SER A 136 -4.99 -24.36 -19.86
CA SER A 136 -5.79 -24.24 -21.05
C SER A 136 -5.55 -22.92 -21.74
N GLU A 137 -5.40 -21.88 -21.00
CA GLU A 137 -5.19 -20.61 -21.65
C GLU A 137 -3.89 -20.57 -22.40
N LYS A 138 -2.85 -21.07 -21.80
CA LYS A 138 -1.58 -21.04 -22.46
C LYS A 138 -1.57 -21.92 -23.67
N LYS A 139 -2.17 -23.05 -23.57
CA LYS A 139 -2.20 -23.93 -24.72
C LYS A 139 -2.96 -23.31 -25.85
N ASP A 140 -4.06 -22.70 -25.55
CA ASP A 140 -4.82 -22.08 -26.61
C ASP A 140 -4.02 -21.02 -27.30
N LYS A 141 -3.32 -20.21 -26.56
CA LYS A 141 -2.55 -19.19 -27.19
C LYS A 141 -1.47 -19.77 -28.05
N LYS A 142 -0.79 -20.75 -27.57
CA LYS A 142 0.25 -21.34 -28.36
C LYS A 142 -0.28 -21.96 -29.60
N LYS A 143 -1.37 -22.62 -29.52
CA LYS A 143 -1.93 -23.21 -30.71
C LYS A 143 -2.24 -22.19 -31.73
N LYS A 144 -2.80 -21.11 -31.32
CA LYS A 144 -3.13 -20.10 -32.30
C LYS A 144 -1.92 -19.50 -32.92
N GLU A 145 -0.86 -19.50 -32.21
CA GLU A 145 0.34 -18.94 -32.77
C GLU A 145 0.97 -19.78 -33.81
N LYS A 146 0.62 -21.00 -33.87
CA LYS A 146 1.25 -21.82 -34.86
C LYS A 146 0.80 -21.59 -36.23
#